data_2d61ac3fbb3b2d2d16e464cee200cf93
#
_entry.id   2d61ac3fbb3b2d2d16e464cee200cf93
#
_cell.length_a   1.000
_cell.length_b   1.000
_cell.length_c   1.000
_cell.angle_alpha   90.00
_cell.angle_beta   90.00
_cell.angle_gamma   90.00
#
_symmetry.space_group_name_H-M   'P 1'
#
loop_
_entity.id
_entity.type
_entity.pdbx_description
1 polymer ?
#
loop_
_entity_poly.entity_id
_entity_poly.type
_entity_poly.pdbx_seq_one_letter_code
_entity_poly.pdbx_strand_id
1 'polypeptide(L)'
;QGVEHAKAVVAWGTCASWGCVQAASPNPTGATPLHKLFPNKPQIKVPGCPAIPEVMSAILTYIITYDRLPSLDSQGRPEMFYGVRVHDQCYRRAHFDAGQFVESWDDEGARSGLCLYKMGCKGPTTYNACPSTRWNNGVSFPIQSGHGCLGCSENGFWDRGSFYSRVVDIPQMGTHSTADTVGLTALGVVAASVDELASVEGEVNTFKGKEKYAFNLELNAFDLFETEAELELTRSKQDG
;
A
#
# COMPACT_ATOMS: atom_id res chain seq x y z
N GLN A 1 -37.53 -13.52 2.36
CA GLN A 1 -38.37 -13.34 1.15
C GLN A 1 -37.69 -12.51 0.06
N GLY A 2 -37.16 -11.29 0.32
CA GLY A 2 -36.55 -10.46 -0.72
C GLY A 2 -35.29 -11.04 -1.36
N VAL A 3 -34.48 -11.77 -0.61
CA VAL A 3 -33.21 -12.35 -1.10
C VAL A 3 -33.43 -13.62 -1.93
N GLU A 4 -34.54 -14.32 -1.76
CA GLU A 4 -34.83 -15.57 -2.47
C GLU A 4 -34.90 -15.36 -4.00
N HIS A 5 -35.45 -14.24 -4.44
CA HIS A 5 -35.63 -13.88 -5.85
C HIS A 5 -34.49 -13.01 -6.40
N ALA A 6 -33.54 -12.60 -5.56
CA ALA A 6 -32.43 -11.76 -6.00
C ALA A 6 -31.43 -12.55 -6.86
N LYS A 7 -30.95 -11.97 -7.95
CA LYS A 7 -29.88 -12.53 -8.80
C LYS A 7 -28.56 -12.62 -8.03
N ALA A 8 -28.25 -11.63 -7.19
CA ALA A 8 -27.05 -11.56 -6.37
C ALA A 8 -27.30 -10.71 -5.11
N VAL A 9 -26.44 -10.85 -4.12
CA VAL A 9 -26.40 -10.03 -2.92
C VAL A 9 -25.18 -9.14 -2.96
N VAL A 10 -25.33 -7.83 -2.81
CA VAL A 10 -24.21 -6.89 -2.72
C VAL A 10 -24.03 -6.45 -1.27
N ALA A 11 -22.90 -6.80 -0.69
CA ALA A 11 -22.55 -6.49 0.69
C ALA A 11 -21.82 -5.15 0.76
N TRP A 12 -22.55 -4.07 1.07
CA TRP A 12 -21.99 -2.73 1.18
C TRP A 12 -21.28 -2.52 2.52
N GLY A 13 -20.03 -2.15 2.43
CA GLY A 13 -19.18 -1.90 3.59
C GLY A 13 -18.65 -3.15 4.28
N THR A 14 -17.68 -2.96 5.15
CA THR A 14 -17.02 -4.06 5.87
C THR A 14 -17.97 -4.75 6.84
N CYS A 15 -18.97 -4.06 7.38
CA CYS A 15 -19.97 -4.65 8.26
C CYS A 15 -20.76 -5.76 7.54
N ALA A 16 -21.27 -5.48 6.35
CA ALA A 16 -22.01 -6.45 5.56
C ALA A 16 -21.10 -7.54 4.97
N SER A 17 -19.88 -7.18 4.57
CA SER A 17 -18.92 -8.09 3.95
C SER A 17 -18.29 -9.08 4.92
N TRP A 18 -17.89 -8.61 6.13
CA TRP A 18 -17.09 -9.38 7.06
C TRP A 18 -17.58 -9.38 8.51
N GLY A 19 -18.49 -8.47 8.89
CA GLY A 19 -18.99 -8.27 10.25
C GLY A 19 -18.47 -6.98 10.90
N CYS A 20 -17.22 -6.59 10.63
CA CYS A 20 -16.58 -5.36 11.12
C CYS A 20 -16.52 -5.28 12.67
N VAL A 21 -16.42 -4.05 13.19
CA VAL A 21 -16.27 -3.78 14.63
C VAL A 21 -17.40 -4.40 15.47
N GLN A 22 -18.60 -4.49 14.93
CA GLN A 22 -19.74 -5.14 15.62
C GLN A 22 -19.52 -6.63 15.86
N ALA A 23 -18.73 -7.28 14.99
CA ALA A 23 -18.39 -8.70 15.11
C ALA A 23 -17.04 -8.93 15.82
N ALA A 24 -16.46 -7.88 16.41
CA ALA A 24 -15.22 -7.98 17.18
C ALA A 24 -15.36 -8.95 18.34
N SER A 25 -14.29 -9.69 18.62
CA SER A 25 -14.28 -10.68 19.70
C SER A 25 -14.58 -10.04 21.06
N PRO A 26 -15.47 -10.62 21.88
CA PRO A 26 -16.14 -11.93 21.77
C PRO A 26 -17.49 -11.92 20.99
N ASN A 27 -17.80 -10.87 20.24
CA ASN A 27 -19.02 -10.70 19.45
C ASN A 27 -20.33 -10.93 20.27
N PRO A 28 -20.57 -10.15 21.31
CA PRO A 28 -21.70 -10.39 22.23
C PRO A 28 -23.07 -10.23 21.58
N THR A 29 -23.15 -9.48 20.46
CA THR A 29 -24.40 -9.25 19.72
C THR A 29 -24.69 -10.30 18.66
N GLY A 30 -23.74 -11.23 18.38
CA GLY A 30 -23.86 -12.21 17.31
C GLY A 30 -23.89 -11.61 15.91
N ALA A 31 -23.26 -10.45 15.71
CA ALA A 31 -23.20 -9.79 14.40
C ALA A 31 -22.63 -10.72 13.34
N THR A 32 -23.38 -10.93 12.27
CA THR A 32 -23.07 -11.96 11.27
C THR A 32 -23.03 -11.33 9.85
N PRO A 33 -21.96 -11.51 9.08
CA PRO A 33 -21.86 -11.00 7.72
C PRO A 33 -22.79 -11.73 6.75
N LEU A 34 -23.17 -11.05 5.67
CA LEU A 34 -24.18 -11.54 4.72
C LEU A 34 -23.80 -12.87 4.07
N HIS A 35 -22.52 -13.13 3.82
CA HIS A 35 -22.09 -14.38 3.19
C HIS A 35 -22.35 -15.62 4.07
N LYS A 36 -22.41 -15.46 5.39
CA LYS A 36 -22.79 -16.52 6.31
C LYS A 36 -24.30 -16.71 6.39
N LEU A 37 -25.06 -15.63 6.19
CA LEU A 37 -26.54 -15.68 6.21
C LEU A 37 -27.10 -16.25 4.90
N PHE A 38 -26.46 -15.98 3.77
CA PHE A 38 -26.91 -16.36 2.42
C PHE A 38 -25.81 -17.10 1.65
N PRO A 39 -25.34 -18.28 2.11
CA PRO A 39 -24.16 -18.94 1.52
C PRO A 39 -24.39 -19.42 0.09
N ASN A 40 -25.63 -19.67 -0.30
CA ASN A 40 -25.99 -20.21 -1.62
C ASN A 40 -26.30 -19.15 -2.67
N LYS A 41 -26.14 -17.84 -2.33
CA LYS A 41 -26.39 -16.75 -3.27
C LYS A 41 -25.07 -16.17 -3.77
N PRO A 42 -24.95 -15.83 -5.07
CA PRO A 42 -23.82 -15.06 -5.57
C PRO A 42 -23.69 -13.76 -4.76
N GLN A 43 -22.47 -13.46 -4.33
CA GLN A 43 -22.23 -12.29 -3.47
C GLN A 43 -21.11 -11.44 -4.03
N ILE A 44 -21.33 -10.13 -4.03
CA ILE A 44 -20.32 -9.12 -4.33
C ILE A 44 -20.04 -8.39 -3.03
N LYS A 45 -18.81 -8.45 -2.55
CA LYS A 45 -18.39 -7.74 -1.35
C LYS A 45 -17.71 -6.42 -1.72
N VAL A 46 -18.19 -5.35 -1.15
CA VAL A 46 -17.67 -4.00 -1.37
C VAL A 46 -17.24 -3.42 -0.02
N PRO A 47 -16.16 -3.97 0.58
CA PRO A 47 -15.74 -3.56 1.91
C PRO A 47 -15.15 -2.16 1.92
N GLY A 48 -15.14 -1.57 3.10
CA GLY A 48 -14.71 -0.23 3.45
C GLY A 48 -15.49 0.21 4.69
N CYS A 49 -14.97 1.12 5.49
CA CYS A 49 -15.63 1.56 6.71
C CYS A 49 -15.65 3.10 6.81
N PRO A 50 -16.56 3.70 6.04
CA PRO A 50 -17.54 3.17 5.08
C PRO A 50 -16.92 2.76 3.73
N ALA A 51 -17.71 2.05 2.90
CA ALA A 51 -17.36 1.85 1.49
C ALA A 51 -17.44 3.20 0.73
N ILE A 52 -16.60 3.37 -0.28
CA ILE A 52 -16.55 4.60 -1.10
C ILE A 52 -17.83 4.67 -1.95
N PRO A 53 -18.65 5.73 -1.84
CA PRO A 53 -19.93 5.82 -2.56
C PRO A 53 -19.80 5.72 -4.08
N GLU A 54 -18.72 6.28 -4.65
CA GLU A 54 -18.44 6.24 -6.08
C GLU A 54 -18.18 4.80 -6.54
N VAL A 55 -17.49 4.00 -5.73
CA VAL A 55 -17.28 2.57 -5.98
C VAL A 55 -18.60 1.80 -5.94
N MET A 56 -19.46 2.11 -4.95
CA MET A 56 -20.78 1.51 -4.86
C MET A 56 -21.63 1.81 -6.11
N SER A 57 -21.68 3.08 -6.52
CA SER A 57 -22.42 3.53 -7.70
C SER A 57 -21.88 2.91 -9.00
N ALA A 58 -20.56 2.84 -9.15
CA ALA A 58 -19.92 2.23 -10.32
C ALA A 58 -20.23 0.73 -10.46
N ILE A 59 -20.27 -0.01 -9.35
CA ILE A 59 -20.63 -1.44 -9.35
C ILE A 59 -22.08 -1.63 -9.76
N LEU A 60 -23.01 -0.83 -9.21
CA LEU A 60 -24.42 -0.88 -9.60
C LEU A 60 -24.61 -0.53 -11.08
N THR A 61 -23.96 0.53 -11.54
CA THR A 61 -23.97 0.93 -12.95
C THR A 61 -23.43 -0.20 -13.86
N TYR A 62 -22.34 -0.84 -13.45
CA TYR A 62 -21.79 -1.97 -14.20
C TYR A 62 -22.80 -3.12 -14.33
N ILE A 63 -23.43 -3.52 -13.21
CA ILE A 63 -24.40 -4.62 -13.20
C ILE A 63 -25.62 -4.28 -14.07
N ILE A 64 -26.14 -3.06 -13.97
CA ILE A 64 -27.31 -2.61 -14.73
C ILE A 64 -27.00 -2.52 -16.23
N THR A 65 -25.81 -1.99 -16.58
CA THR A 65 -25.43 -1.78 -17.97
C THR A 65 -25.13 -3.08 -18.71
N TYR A 66 -24.43 -4.01 -18.04
CA TYR A 66 -23.93 -5.22 -18.69
C TYR A 66 -24.72 -6.49 -18.34
N ASP A 67 -25.73 -6.41 -17.47
CA ASP A 67 -26.53 -7.53 -16.92
C ASP A 67 -25.66 -8.73 -16.45
N ARG A 68 -24.45 -8.45 -15.97
CA ARG A 68 -23.50 -9.45 -15.45
C ARG A 68 -22.77 -8.94 -14.23
N LEU A 69 -22.27 -9.88 -13.42
CA LEU A 69 -21.42 -9.53 -12.27
C LEU A 69 -20.00 -9.14 -12.75
N PRO A 70 -19.32 -8.19 -12.07
CA PRO A 70 -17.92 -7.88 -12.34
C PRO A 70 -17.01 -9.07 -11.99
N SER A 71 -15.78 -9.08 -12.52
CA SER A 71 -14.73 -10.00 -12.07
C SER A 71 -14.45 -9.78 -10.59
N LEU A 72 -14.40 -10.90 -9.84
CA LEU A 72 -14.20 -10.88 -8.39
C LEU A 72 -12.87 -11.54 -8.03
N ASP A 73 -12.20 -10.99 -7.03
CA ASP A 73 -11.03 -11.61 -6.41
C ASP A 73 -11.41 -12.84 -5.57
N SER A 74 -10.41 -13.52 -5.01
CA SER A 74 -10.60 -14.72 -4.17
C SER A 74 -11.44 -14.49 -2.92
N GLN A 75 -11.63 -13.23 -2.51
CA GLN A 75 -12.45 -12.84 -1.36
C GLN A 75 -13.87 -12.40 -1.76
N GLY A 76 -14.16 -12.35 -3.06
CA GLY A 76 -15.44 -11.93 -3.62
C GLY A 76 -15.60 -10.41 -3.75
N ARG A 77 -14.47 -9.66 -3.88
CA ARG A 77 -14.45 -8.21 -4.11
C ARG A 77 -14.23 -7.91 -5.58
N PRO A 78 -14.85 -6.87 -6.16
CA PRO A 78 -14.61 -6.47 -7.55
C PRO A 78 -13.15 -6.09 -7.81
N GLU A 79 -12.46 -6.83 -8.68
CA GLU A 79 -11.05 -6.62 -8.98
C GLU A 79 -10.73 -5.21 -9.48
N MET A 80 -11.66 -4.58 -10.21
CA MET A 80 -11.50 -3.23 -10.73
C MET A 80 -11.25 -2.17 -9.63
N PHE A 81 -11.63 -2.44 -8.38
CA PHE A 81 -11.45 -1.53 -7.23
C PHE A 81 -10.59 -2.11 -6.12
N TYR A 82 -10.48 -3.44 -6.06
CA TYR A 82 -9.78 -4.16 -4.99
C TYR A 82 -8.63 -5.03 -5.52
N GLY A 83 -8.25 -4.88 -6.78
CA GLY A 83 -7.14 -5.63 -7.37
C GLY A 83 -5.75 -5.08 -7.03
N VAL A 84 -5.65 -3.84 -6.54
CA VAL A 84 -4.38 -3.17 -6.23
C VAL A 84 -4.37 -2.71 -4.78
N ARG A 85 -3.21 -2.83 -4.13
CA ARG A 85 -3.04 -2.39 -2.73
C ARG A 85 -3.03 -0.87 -2.63
N VAL A 86 -3.54 -0.35 -1.52
CA VAL A 86 -3.47 1.08 -1.18
C VAL A 86 -2.04 1.59 -1.23
N HIS A 87 -1.08 0.79 -0.76
CA HIS A 87 0.34 1.11 -0.74
C HIS A 87 0.93 1.34 -2.14
N ASP A 88 0.54 0.50 -3.11
CA ASP A 88 1.12 0.55 -4.47
C ASP A 88 0.69 1.78 -5.27
N GLN A 89 -0.45 2.37 -4.93
CA GLN A 89 -0.98 3.60 -5.54
C GLN A 89 -0.86 4.82 -4.61
N CYS A 90 -0.19 4.68 -3.47
CA CYS A 90 -0.06 5.75 -2.50
C CYS A 90 0.89 6.84 -3.01
N TYR A 91 0.47 8.11 -2.94
CA TYR A 91 1.34 9.23 -3.33
C TYR A 91 2.57 9.40 -2.42
N ARG A 92 2.56 8.78 -1.20
CA ARG A 92 3.70 8.74 -0.30
C ARG A 92 4.62 7.53 -0.54
N ARG A 93 4.39 6.74 -1.60
CA ARG A 93 5.18 5.54 -1.89
C ARG A 93 6.66 5.83 -2.05
N ALA A 94 7.03 6.91 -2.72
CA ALA A 94 8.42 7.31 -2.89
C ALA A 94 9.15 7.50 -1.55
N HIS A 95 8.48 8.09 -0.54
CA HIS A 95 9.05 8.21 0.80
C HIS A 95 9.25 6.86 1.50
N PHE A 96 8.35 5.90 1.27
CA PHE A 96 8.54 4.54 1.79
C PHE A 96 9.79 3.89 1.18
N ASP A 97 9.94 3.97 -0.13
CA ASP A 97 11.04 3.38 -0.87
C ASP A 97 12.39 4.05 -0.51
N ALA A 98 12.38 5.33 -0.18
CA ALA A 98 13.52 6.09 0.32
C ALA A 98 13.77 5.94 1.83
N GLY A 99 12.99 5.14 2.56
CA GLY A 99 13.14 4.97 4.01
C GLY A 99 12.73 6.19 4.84
N GLN A 100 12.04 7.15 4.27
CA GLN A 100 11.61 8.40 4.91
C GLN A 100 10.26 8.23 5.59
N PHE A 101 10.26 8.20 6.91
CA PHE A 101 9.08 7.89 7.71
C PHE A 101 8.76 8.99 8.70
N VAL A 102 7.46 9.09 9.03
CA VAL A 102 6.99 9.79 10.21
C VAL A 102 7.33 8.93 11.43
N GLU A 103 8.02 9.49 12.41
CA GLU A 103 8.42 8.80 13.65
C GLU A 103 7.46 9.08 14.80
N SER A 104 6.86 10.26 14.81
CA SER A 104 5.85 10.67 15.80
C SER A 104 4.80 11.60 15.19
N TRP A 105 3.64 11.70 15.88
CA TRP A 105 2.55 12.59 15.46
C TRP A 105 2.94 14.02 15.47
N ASP A 106 3.28 14.83 14.89
CA ASP A 106 3.67 16.23 14.95
C ASP A 106 5.18 16.49 14.79
N ASP A 107 5.94 15.49 14.35
CA ASP A 107 7.34 15.69 13.98
C ASP A 107 7.45 16.42 12.61
N GLU A 108 8.67 16.75 12.23
CA GLU A 108 8.95 17.37 10.93
C GLU A 108 8.56 16.44 9.76
N GLY A 109 8.74 15.12 9.92
CA GLY A 109 8.32 14.13 8.94
C GLY A 109 6.81 14.16 8.71
N ALA A 110 6.02 14.34 9.77
CA ALA A 110 4.56 14.48 9.67
C ALA A 110 4.17 15.76 8.92
N ARG A 111 4.84 16.89 9.22
CA ARG A 111 4.62 18.18 8.55
C ARG A 111 5.04 18.15 7.09
N SER A 112 6.14 17.48 6.79
CA SER A 112 6.65 17.29 5.42
C SER A 112 5.89 16.23 4.62
N GLY A 113 4.97 15.48 5.24
CA GLY A 113 4.16 14.49 4.57
C GLY A 113 4.85 13.18 4.26
N LEU A 114 5.86 12.79 5.04
CA LEU A 114 6.59 11.52 4.89
C LEU A 114 5.68 10.29 5.09
N CYS A 115 6.21 9.10 4.83
CA CYS A 115 5.43 7.86 4.89
C CYS A 115 4.98 7.52 6.32
N LEU A 116 3.71 7.17 6.48
CA LEU A 116 3.08 6.83 7.77
C LEU A 116 3.26 5.35 8.18
N TYR A 117 4.14 4.61 7.53
CA TYR A 117 4.32 3.17 7.80
C TYR A 117 4.69 2.88 9.25
N LYS A 118 5.63 3.62 9.83
CA LYS A 118 6.03 3.47 11.24
C LYS A 118 4.94 3.87 12.22
N MET A 119 3.98 4.69 11.79
CA MET A 119 2.80 5.08 12.57
C MET A 119 1.65 4.07 12.45
N GLY A 120 1.90 2.89 11.89
CA GLY A 120 0.95 1.78 11.83
C GLY A 120 0.07 1.75 10.58
N CYS A 121 0.45 2.43 9.49
CA CYS A 121 -0.27 2.37 8.22
C CYS A 121 -0.35 0.93 7.68
N LYS A 122 -1.58 0.44 7.42
CA LYS A 122 -1.86 -0.90 6.89
C LYS A 122 -1.95 -0.92 5.35
N GLY A 123 -1.56 0.19 4.69
CA GLY A 123 -1.58 0.28 3.23
C GLY A 123 -0.94 -0.91 2.50
N PRO A 124 0.22 -1.43 2.94
CA PRO A 124 0.89 -2.57 2.31
C PRO A 124 0.08 -3.86 2.25
N THR A 125 -0.90 -4.04 3.12
CA THR A 125 -1.72 -5.26 3.23
C THR A 125 -3.19 -5.02 2.90
N THR A 126 -3.55 -3.83 2.43
CA THR A 126 -4.93 -3.41 2.20
C THR A 126 -5.21 -3.18 0.73
N TYR A 127 -6.24 -3.83 0.21
CA TYR A 127 -6.72 -3.67 -1.15
C TYR A 127 -7.95 -2.76 -1.16
N ASN A 128 -7.86 -1.60 -1.78
CA ASN A 128 -8.96 -0.65 -1.96
C ASN A 128 -8.57 0.47 -2.93
N ALA A 129 -9.55 1.11 -3.53
CA ALA A 129 -9.39 2.23 -4.46
C ALA A 129 -9.18 3.59 -3.78
N CYS A 130 -8.94 3.66 -2.46
CA CYS A 130 -8.79 4.93 -1.73
C CYS A 130 -7.78 5.91 -2.34
N PRO A 131 -6.58 5.48 -2.82
CA PRO A 131 -5.63 6.43 -3.39
C PRO A 131 -6.05 7.02 -4.73
N SER A 132 -6.80 6.26 -5.54
CA SER A 132 -7.25 6.67 -6.88
C SER A 132 -8.59 7.39 -6.86
N THR A 133 -9.60 6.80 -6.19
CA THR A 133 -10.96 7.34 -6.16
C THR A 133 -11.13 8.40 -5.08
N ARG A 134 -10.43 8.23 -3.93
CA ARG A 134 -10.57 9.04 -2.71
C ARG A 134 -11.97 8.97 -2.12
N TRP A 135 -12.22 9.76 -1.06
CA TRP A 135 -13.48 9.87 -0.36
C TRP A 135 -14.08 11.26 -0.56
N ASN A 136 -15.36 11.40 -0.25
CA ASN A 136 -16.07 12.68 -0.27
C ASN A 136 -15.94 13.40 -1.62
N ASN A 137 -16.32 12.73 -2.68
CA ASN A 137 -16.24 13.25 -4.05
C ASN A 137 -14.81 13.65 -4.46
N GLY A 138 -13.85 12.77 -4.16
CA GLY A 138 -12.45 12.93 -4.57
C GLY A 138 -11.62 13.90 -3.73
N VAL A 139 -12.16 14.40 -2.59
CA VAL A 139 -11.47 15.41 -1.77
C VAL A 139 -10.23 14.83 -1.10
N SER A 140 -10.36 13.68 -0.40
CA SER A 140 -9.29 13.17 0.46
C SER A 140 -9.51 11.70 0.81
N PHE A 141 -8.50 11.07 1.38
CA PHE A 141 -8.58 9.76 2.04
C PHE A 141 -7.62 9.75 3.24
N PRO A 142 -7.69 8.76 4.16
CA PRO A 142 -6.99 8.84 5.45
C PRO A 142 -5.51 9.22 5.37
N ILE A 143 -4.74 8.61 4.46
CA ILE A 143 -3.30 8.91 4.32
C ILE A 143 -3.08 10.37 3.87
N GLN A 144 -3.92 10.88 2.99
CA GLN A 144 -3.83 12.28 2.52
C GLN A 144 -4.21 13.25 3.63
N SER A 145 -5.07 12.83 4.54
CA SER A 145 -5.46 13.61 5.73
C SER A 145 -4.49 13.46 6.91
N GLY A 146 -3.33 12.83 6.71
CA GLY A 146 -2.30 12.70 7.74
C GLY A 146 -2.44 11.48 8.65
N HIS A 147 -3.38 10.57 8.39
CA HIS A 147 -3.59 9.35 9.18
C HIS A 147 -3.30 8.10 8.35
N GLY A 148 -2.58 7.13 8.91
CA GLY A 148 -2.28 5.85 8.23
C GLY A 148 -3.54 5.08 7.85
N CYS A 149 -3.45 4.25 6.81
CA CYS A 149 -4.50 3.32 6.45
C CYS A 149 -4.76 2.34 7.61
N LEU A 150 -6.03 2.19 8.01
CA LEU A 150 -6.45 1.24 9.07
C LEU A 150 -6.63 -0.20 8.58
N GLY A 151 -6.61 -0.42 7.27
CA GLY A 151 -6.94 -1.72 6.70
C GLY A 151 -8.43 -2.03 6.65
N CYS A 152 -9.27 -1.02 6.66
CA CYS A 152 -10.71 -1.15 6.91
C CYS A 152 -11.50 -1.96 5.86
N SER A 153 -10.94 -2.25 4.70
CA SER A 153 -11.50 -3.15 3.69
C SER A 153 -11.06 -4.61 3.83
N GLU A 154 -10.17 -4.89 4.78
CA GLU A 154 -9.68 -6.25 4.98
C GLU A 154 -10.48 -6.99 6.06
N ASN A 155 -10.64 -8.31 5.84
CA ASN A 155 -11.34 -9.16 6.80
C ASN A 155 -10.58 -9.21 8.14
N GLY A 156 -11.29 -8.98 9.23
CA GLY A 156 -10.75 -9.08 10.59
C GLY A 156 -9.86 -7.91 11.01
N PHE A 157 -9.83 -6.77 10.28
CA PHE A 157 -8.96 -5.63 10.61
C PHE A 157 -9.17 -5.10 12.04
N TRP A 158 -10.36 -5.29 12.58
CA TRP A 158 -10.76 -4.85 13.92
C TRP A 158 -10.20 -5.70 15.08
N ASP A 159 -9.77 -6.94 14.80
CA ASP A 159 -9.24 -7.88 15.80
C ASP A 159 -7.75 -8.21 15.60
N ARG A 160 -7.08 -7.58 14.62
CA ARG A 160 -5.67 -7.87 14.29
C ARG A 160 -4.65 -7.07 15.08
N GLY A 161 -5.00 -6.61 16.26
CA GLY A 161 -4.14 -5.80 17.11
C GLY A 161 -4.46 -4.30 17.04
N SER A 162 -3.58 -3.47 17.58
CA SER A 162 -3.78 -2.01 17.58
C SER A 162 -3.77 -1.44 16.16
N PHE A 163 -4.63 -0.44 15.92
CA PHE A 163 -4.63 0.32 14.66
C PHE A 163 -3.30 1.02 14.39
N TYR A 164 -2.52 1.28 15.41
CA TYR A 164 -1.21 1.95 15.34
C TYR A 164 -0.02 0.99 15.37
N SER A 165 -0.23 -0.32 15.54
CA SER A 165 0.84 -1.31 15.41
C SER A 165 1.31 -1.38 13.97
N ARG A 166 2.62 -1.45 13.75
CA ARG A 166 3.17 -1.66 12.39
C ARG A 166 2.76 -3.02 11.85
N VAL A 167 2.66 -3.11 10.53
CA VAL A 167 2.29 -4.38 9.86
C VAL A 167 3.23 -5.53 10.26
N VAL A 168 4.52 -5.25 10.36
CA VAL A 168 5.55 -6.24 10.76
C VAL A 168 5.40 -6.73 12.20
N ASP A 169 4.77 -5.95 13.06
CA ASP A 169 4.57 -6.31 14.46
C ASP A 169 3.28 -7.12 14.70
N ILE A 170 2.49 -7.33 13.66
CA ILE A 170 1.23 -8.07 13.73
C ILE A 170 1.50 -9.52 13.31
N PRO A 171 1.38 -10.53 14.21
CA PRO A 171 1.84 -11.90 13.96
C PRO A 171 1.29 -12.60 12.72
N GLN A 172 0.16 -12.15 12.20
CA GLN A 172 -0.50 -12.77 11.04
C GLN A 172 -0.43 -11.95 9.75
N MET A 173 0.15 -10.75 9.80
CA MET A 173 0.22 -9.83 8.66
C MET A 173 1.64 -9.68 8.09
N GLY A 174 2.67 -10.00 8.86
CA GLY A 174 4.07 -9.76 8.51
C GLY A 174 4.65 -10.65 7.40
N THR A 175 3.91 -11.65 6.92
CA THR A 175 4.45 -12.65 6.00
C THR A 175 3.89 -12.57 4.57
N HIS A 176 3.09 -11.58 4.22
CA HIS A 176 2.31 -11.62 2.98
C HIS A 176 2.85 -10.83 1.79
N SER A 177 4.03 -10.24 1.86
CA SER A 177 4.71 -9.89 0.63
C SER A 177 6.16 -10.30 0.70
N THR A 178 6.43 -11.46 0.14
CA THR A 178 7.78 -11.87 -0.28
C THR A 178 8.47 -10.72 -1.04
N ALA A 179 7.73 -9.93 -1.79
CA ALA A 179 8.22 -8.76 -2.50
C ALA A 179 8.66 -7.63 -1.55
N ASP A 180 7.91 -7.33 -0.47
CA ASP A 180 8.31 -6.28 0.48
C ASP A 180 9.46 -6.77 1.39
N THR A 181 9.48 -8.06 1.73
CA THR A 181 10.59 -8.67 2.47
C THR A 181 11.84 -8.77 1.59
N VAL A 182 11.70 -9.16 0.32
CA VAL A 182 12.79 -9.19 -0.66
C VAL A 182 13.25 -7.76 -0.99
N GLY A 183 12.34 -6.79 -1.07
CA GLY A 183 12.70 -5.38 -1.25
C GLY A 183 13.50 -4.83 -0.08
N LEU A 184 13.07 -5.05 1.16
CA LEU A 184 13.78 -4.63 2.38
C LEU A 184 15.12 -5.38 2.57
N THR A 185 15.16 -6.68 2.26
CA THR A 185 16.42 -7.45 2.31
C THR A 185 17.34 -7.10 1.14
N ALA A 186 16.81 -6.84 -0.06
CA ALA A 186 17.62 -6.36 -1.19
C ALA A 186 18.21 -4.98 -0.93
N LEU A 187 17.45 -4.04 -0.35
CA LEU A 187 17.95 -2.74 0.10
C LEU A 187 18.99 -2.90 1.21
N GLY A 188 18.78 -3.81 2.16
CA GLY A 188 19.77 -4.11 3.21
C GLY A 188 21.04 -4.76 2.65
N VAL A 189 20.94 -5.65 1.68
CA VAL A 189 22.09 -6.26 1.00
C VAL A 189 22.80 -5.26 0.10
N VAL A 190 22.06 -4.40 -0.62
CA VAL A 190 22.65 -3.32 -1.41
C VAL A 190 23.35 -2.30 -0.51
N ALA A 191 22.76 -1.91 0.61
CA ALA A 191 23.42 -1.02 1.58
C ALA A 191 24.69 -1.65 2.17
N ALA A 192 24.66 -2.94 2.54
CA ALA A 192 25.82 -3.65 3.06
C ALA A 192 26.90 -3.87 1.99
N SER A 193 26.51 -4.10 0.73
CA SER A 193 27.48 -4.23 -0.37
C SER A 193 28.04 -2.90 -0.85
N VAL A 194 27.32 -1.79 -0.60
CA VAL A 194 27.84 -0.43 -0.89
C VAL A 194 28.89 -0.02 0.15
N ASP A 195 28.73 -0.42 1.42
CA ASP A 195 29.81 -0.25 2.43
C ASP A 195 31.09 -1.03 2.08
N GLU A 196 30.98 -2.16 1.37
CA GLU A 196 32.13 -2.95 0.90
C GLU A 196 32.71 -2.44 -0.44
N LEU A 197 31.91 -1.65 -1.20
CA LEU A 197 32.29 -1.02 -2.47
C LEU A 197 32.73 0.45 -2.32
N ALA A 198 33.13 0.86 -1.13
CA ALA A 198 33.47 2.26 -0.79
C ALA A 198 34.65 2.87 -1.58
N SER A 199 35.21 2.16 -2.54
CA SER A 199 36.10 2.72 -3.56
C SER A 199 36.07 1.89 -4.83
N VAL A 200 35.12 2.14 -5.72
CA VAL A 200 35.18 1.61 -7.09
C VAL A 200 35.87 2.64 -7.96
N GLU A 201 37.15 2.43 -8.21
CA GLU A 201 37.85 3.10 -9.33
C GLU A 201 37.40 2.41 -10.62
N GLY A 202 36.65 3.10 -11.45
CA GLY A 202 36.16 2.60 -12.74
C GLY A 202 36.63 3.44 -13.91
N GLU A 203 37.12 2.80 -14.95
CA GLU A 203 37.40 3.45 -16.24
C GLU A 203 36.15 3.37 -17.13
N VAL A 204 35.58 4.51 -17.52
CA VAL A 204 34.51 4.56 -18.52
C VAL A 204 35.10 4.79 -19.90
N ASN A 205 34.96 3.81 -20.77
CA ASN A 205 35.28 3.95 -22.18
C ASN A 205 34.06 4.52 -22.92
N THR A 206 34.12 5.78 -23.30
CA THR A 206 33.06 6.37 -24.16
C THR A 206 33.28 5.96 -25.61
N PHE A 207 32.17 5.67 -26.30
CA PHE A 207 32.14 5.17 -27.71
C PHE A 207 32.63 6.16 -28.77
N LYS A 208 33.12 7.33 -28.41
CA LYS A 208 33.67 8.34 -29.32
C LYS A 208 34.95 8.93 -28.76
N GLY A 209 36.08 8.41 -29.18
CA GLY A 209 37.36 9.01 -28.94
C GLY A 209 38.12 8.44 -27.75
N LYS A 210 39.42 8.55 -27.80
CA LYS A 210 40.38 7.99 -26.85
C LYS A 210 40.52 8.80 -25.55
N GLU A 211 39.44 9.33 -25.01
CA GLU A 211 39.49 10.03 -23.73
C GLU A 211 39.07 9.07 -22.62
N LYS A 212 39.94 8.85 -21.65
CA LYS A 212 39.67 8.10 -20.42
C LYS A 212 39.21 9.08 -19.34
N TYR A 213 38.08 8.77 -18.72
CA TYR A 213 37.59 9.50 -17.57
C TYR A 213 37.69 8.58 -16.35
N ALA A 214 38.39 9.01 -15.31
CA ALA A 214 38.30 8.39 -14.00
C ALA A 214 37.21 9.08 -13.20
N PHE A 215 36.30 8.32 -12.62
CA PHE A 215 35.31 8.84 -11.68
C PHE A 215 35.51 8.15 -10.33
N ASN A 216 35.54 8.96 -9.29
CA ASN A 216 35.47 8.47 -7.91
C ASN A 216 34.03 8.62 -7.46
N LEU A 217 33.37 7.51 -7.13
CA LEU A 217 32.08 7.49 -6.48
C LEU A 217 32.34 7.28 -4.98
N GLU A 218 32.44 8.35 -4.22
CA GLU A 218 32.31 8.27 -2.77
C GLU A 218 30.81 8.27 -2.43
N LEU A 219 30.25 7.07 -2.29
CA LEU A 219 28.88 6.88 -1.79
C LEU A 219 28.96 6.67 -0.28
N ASN A 220 28.61 7.69 0.48
CA ASN A 220 28.26 7.51 1.87
C ASN A 220 26.85 6.90 1.95
N ALA A 221 26.67 5.83 2.72
CA ALA A 221 25.39 5.17 2.88
C ALA A 221 24.27 6.12 3.41
N PHE A 222 24.66 7.25 4.03
CA PHE A 222 23.76 8.32 4.44
C PHE A 222 23.37 9.26 3.29
N ASP A 223 24.22 9.45 2.29
CA ASP A 223 23.99 10.37 1.16
C ASP A 223 23.03 9.80 0.12
N LEU A 224 22.81 8.47 0.12
CA LEU A 224 21.80 7.79 -0.70
C LEU A 224 20.35 8.16 -0.30
N PHE A 225 20.16 8.79 0.85
CA PHE A 225 18.84 9.16 1.38
C PHE A 225 18.59 10.69 1.38
N GLU A 226 19.60 11.49 1.09
CA GLU A 226 19.45 12.92 0.85
C GLU A 226 19.43 13.17 -0.67
N THR A 227 18.39 13.82 -1.15
CA THR A 227 17.99 13.93 -2.56
C THR A 227 18.83 14.87 -3.41
N GLU A 228 20.12 15.02 -3.15
CA GLU A 228 21.06 15.66 -4.07
C GLU A 228 22.41 14.93 -3.99
N ALA A 229 22.55 13.85 -4.77
CA ALA A 229 23.86 13.35 -5.12
C ALA A 229 24.49 14.35 -6.10
N GLU A 230 25.35 15.24 -5.63
CA GLU A 230 26.26 15.95 -6.50
C GLU A 230 27.26 14.96 -7.13
N LEU A 231 27.00 14.65 -8.39
CA LEU A 231 27.96 13.94 -9.24
C LEU A 231 29.10 14.90 -9.55
N GLU A 232 30.15 14.96 -8.75
CA GLU A 232 31.41 15.61 -9.13
C GLU A 232 32.17 14.75 -10.14
N LEU A 233 31.95 15.07 -11.41
CA LEU A 233 32.80 14.60 -12.51
C LEU A 233 34.12 15.36 -12.49
N THR A 234 35.11 14.85 -11.80
CA THR A 234 36.50 15.38 -11.90
C THR A 234 37.11 14.91 -13.20
N ARG A 235 37.31 15.84 -14.12
CA ARG A 235 38.05 15.63 -15.38
C ARG A 235 39.56 15.66 -15.09
N SER A 236 40.19 14.51 -14.99
CA SER A 236 41.65 14.46 -14.97
C SER A 236 42.14 14.26 -16.39
N LYS A 237 42.85 15.22 -16.94
CA LYS A 237 43.73 15.01 -18.10
C LYS A 237 44.93 14.21 -17.59
N GLN A 238 45.07 12.98 -18.03
CA GLN A 238 46.36 12.30 -18.00
C GLN A 238 47.15 12.81 -19.19
N ASP A 239 48.11 13.69 -18.90
CA ASP A 239 49.19 14.01 -19.81
C ASP A 239 50.11 12.79 -19.90
N GLY A 240 50.27 12.24 -21.11
CA GLY A 240 51.20 11.16 -21.43
C GLY A 240 51.20 10.89 -22.90
#